data_bf9a9f1bcb7183989988f75534b8bf8d
#
_entry.id   bf9a9f1bcb7183989988f75534b8bf8d
#
_cell.length_a   1.000
_cell.length_b   1.000
_cell.length_c   1.000
_cell.angle_alpha   90.00
_cell.angle_beta   90.00
_cell.angle_gamma   90.00
#
_symmetry.space_group_name_H-M   'P 1'
#
loop_
_entity.id
_entity.type
_entity.pdbx_description
1 polymer ?
#
loop_
_entity_poly.entity_id
_entity_poly.type
_entity_poly.pdbx_seq_one_letter_code
_entity_poly.pdbx_strand_id
1 'polypeptide(L)'
;MTTFSMTVTGSLPMREYVPIAQQAEQYGFDEIHVSDDLIMRPAWPILTLMATHTARVKLGPFIVTPQVANPVYHAANLAALDELSNGRMVCGLGRGGFNQMLGVAKAVKPVRALKEAYLLMEHVLAAKTEPFDGEFFQATADLKFQFPAPRRIPIFIGTWGPQMARMAGGVASGIKADCIGSGAYLSKLRNEMLAGAIEAGRDPSSVKLIVGPLSSIADDRAGAEDCIRGMLALIQPFLAPMTTEAGLDPEAIDAAYRAYVSGDLVRAKALVPQKAIRAFTLTGTPRDVIEQVEELIAAGADHVSFGTPTGPDPARAMHLVGTQVLPHFRRN
;
A
#
# COMPACT_ATOMS: atom_id res chain seq x y z
N MET A 1 -0.23 16.15 -11.58
CA MET A 1 1.03 15.40 -11.81
C MET A 1 0.96 14.14 -10.98
N THR A 2 1.24 12.97 -11.55
CA THR A 2 1.28 11.68 -10.86
C THR A 2 2.48 11.62 -9.93
N THR A 3 2.30 11.10 -8.72
CA THR A 3 3.36 10.91 -7.73
C THR A 3 3.75 9.44 -7.63
N PHE A 4 4.92 9.17 -7.06
CA PHE A 4 5.51 7.84 -7.05
C PHE A 4 6.06 7.48 -5.68
N SER A 5 5.81 6.24 -5.25
CA SER A 5 6.44 5.69 -4.06
C SER A 5 7.08 4.33 -4.32
N MET A 6 7.91 3.92 -3.40
CA MET A 6 8.32 2.53 -3.28
C MET A 6 7.73 1.91 -2.02
N THR A 7 7.37 0.64 -2.08
CA THR A 7 6.96 -0.13 -0.90
C THR A 7 8.13 -1.00 -0.45
N VAL A 8 8.41 -0.98 0.85
CA VAL A 8 9.36 -1.88 1.51
C VAL A 8 8.66 -2.69 2.59
N THR A 9 9.12 -3.92 2.79
CA THR A 9 8.60 -4.82 3.84
C THR A 9 9.53 -4.85 5.04
N GLY A 10 9.05 -5.31 6.20
CA GLY A 10 9.83 -5.48 7.43
C GLY A 10 10.83 -6.65 7.41
N SER A 11 11.19 -7.18 6.25
CA SER A 11 12.02 -8.38 6.12
C SER A 11 13.51 -8.17 6.35
N LEU A 12 14.02 -6.96 6.12
CA LEU A 12 15.44 -6.62 6.19
C LEU A 12 15.90 -6.30 7.63
N PRO A 13 17.19 -6.48 7.95
CA PRO A 13 17.77 -5.96 9.20
C PRO A 13 17.57 -4.44 9.31
N MET A 14 17.32 -3.94 10.53
CA MET A 14 16.96 -2.53 10.75
C MET A 14 17.93 -1.51 10.11
N ARG A 15 19.22 -1.77 10.17
CA ARG A 15 20.26 -0.89 9.58
C ARG A 15 20.17 -0.71 8.06
N GLU A 16 19.54 -1.65 7.35
CA GLU A 16 19.43 -1.63 5.89
C GLU A 16 18.40 -0.59 5.39
N TYR A 17 17.46 -0.16 6.26
CA TYR A 17 16.42 0.78 5.86
C TYR A 17 16.94 2.22 5.69
N VAL A 18 18.04 2.60 6.34
CA VAL A 18 18.61 3.96 6.20
C VAL A 18 19.12 4.20 4.78
N PRO A 19 20.03 3.38 4.23
CA PRO A 19 20.50 3.59 2.85
C PRO A 19 19.39 3.49 1.83
N ILE A 20 18.39 2.60 2.02
CA ILE A 20 17.21 2.49 1.13
C ILE A 20 16.43 3.81 1.11
N ALA A 21 16.15 4.40 2.29
CA ALA A 21 15.41 5.64 2.38
C ALA A 21 16.16 6.83 1.75
N GLN A 22 17.47 6.92 2.00
CA GLN A 22 18.31 7.96 1.41
C GLN A 22 18.42 7.84 -0.11
N GLN A 23 18.56 6.63 -0.64
CA GLN A 23 18.57 6.40 -2.08
C GLN A 23 17.23 6.71 -2.72
N ALA A 24 16.12 6.31 -2.10
CA ALA A 24 14.78 6.64 -2.59
C ALA A 24 14.58 8.17 -2.67
N GLU A 25 14.99 8.90 -1.62
CA GLU A 25 14.94 10.36 -1.63
C GLU A 25 15.86 10.97 -2.70
N GLN A 26 17.05 10.43 -2.91
CA GLN A 26 17.99 10.88 -3.92
C GLN A 26 17.46 10.66 -5.34
N TYR A 27 16.85 9.51 -5.60
CA TYR A 27 16.21 9.21 -6.90
C TYR A 27 14.90 9.97 -7.11
N GLY A 28 14.41 10.66 -6.07
CA GLY A 28 13.28 11.54 -6.16
C GLY A 28 11.93 10.82 -6.06
N PHE A 29 11.84 9.70 -5.37
CA PHE A 29 10.54 9.19 -4.96
C PHE A 29 9.83 10.22 -4.07
N ASP A 30 8.52 10.35 -4.25
CA ASP A 30 7.71 11.28 -3.46
C ASP A 30 7.39 10.72 -2.08
N GLU A 31 7.23 9.39 -1.98
CA GLU A 31 6.86 8.70 -0.74
C GLU A 31 7.59 7.34 -0.60
N ILE A 32 7.75 6.88 0.63
CA ILE A 32 8.13 5.49 0.97
C ILE A 32 7.02 4.89 1.82
N HIS A 33 6.50 3.77 1.37
CA HIS A 33 5.48 3.00 2.06
C HIS A 33 6.12 1.80 2.75
N VAL A 34 5.89 1.64 4.05
CA VAL A 34 6.39 0.49 4.81
C VAL A 34 5.22 -0.42 5.15
N SER A 35 5.28 -1.67 4.68
CA SER A 35 4.26 -2.67 5.04
C SER A 35 4.33 -2.98 6.54
N ASP A 36 3.18 -2.97 7.23
CA ASP A 36 3.08 -3.37 8.63
C ASP A 36 2.52 -4.80 8.73
N ASP A 37 3.26 -5.72 8.13
CA ASP A 37 2.92 -7.14 8.14
C ASP A 37 3.33 -7.77 9.48
N LEU A 38 2.36 -8.30 10.20
CA LEU A 38 2.46 -8.72 11.60
C LEU A 38 3.51 -9.80 11.89
N ILE A 39 4.01 -10.48 10.87
CA ILE A 39 5.04 -11.52 10.94
C ILE A 39 6.45 -10.99 10.61
N MET A 40 6.56 -9.69 10.37
CA MET A 40 7.80 -8.98 10.02
C MET A 40 8.13 -7.93 11.07
N ARG A 41 9.23 -7.19 10.87
CA ARG A 41 9.53 -6.05 11.74
C ARG A 41 8.47 -4.98 11.58
N PRO A 42 7.94 -4.42 12.70
CA PRO A 42 6.87 -3.42 12.64
C PRO A 42 7.28 -2.16 11.87
N ALA A 43 6.32 -1.55 11.19
CA ALA A 43 6.57 -0.37 10.37
C ALA A 43 7.02 0.86 11.19
N TRP A 44 6.50 1.06 12.40
CA TRP A 44 6.79 2.25 13.20
C TRP A 44 8.26 2.45 13.53
N PRO A 45 9.04 1.45 14.03
CA PRO A 45 10.48 1.58 14.23
C PRO A 45 11.25 1.85 12.93
N ILE A 46 10.85 1.23 11.82
CA ILE A 46 11.46 1.43 10.51
C ILE A 46 11.25 2.88 10.05
N LEU A 47 10.02 3.38 10.13
CA LEU A 47 9.65 4.75 9.78
C LEU A 47 10.37 5.78 10.66
N THR A 48 10.53 5.51 11.96
CA THR A 48 11.33 6.37 12.87
C THR A 48 12.76 6.50 12.36
N LEU A 49 13.37 5.38 12.00
CA LEU A 49 14.73 5.36 11.48
C LEU A 49 14.86 6.12 10.15
N MET A 50 13.90 5.92 9.23
CA MET A 50 13.86 6.63 7.96
C MET A 50 13.63 8.15 8.15
N ALA A 51 12.74 8.54 9.06
CA ALA A 51 12.40 9.94 9.32
C ALA A 51 13.58 10.77 9.79
N THR A 52 14.47 10.17 10.60
CA THR A 52 15.68 10.83 11.11
C THR A 52 16.84 10.91 10.12
N HIS A 53 16.77 10.18 8.99
CA HIS A 53 17.83 10.12 7.98
C HIS A 53 17.43 10.63 6.59
N THR A 54 16.23 11.19 6.46
CA THR A 54 15.71 11.81 5.24
C THR A 54 15.13 13.20 5.55
N ALA A 55 14.98 14.04 4.53
CA ALA A 55 14.52 15.43 4.71
C ALA A 55 13.28 15.81 3.88
N ARG A 56 12.97 15.11 2.79
CA ARG A 56 11.93 15.50 1.83
C ARG A 56 10.90 14.41 1.55
N VAL A 57 11.34 13.16 1.38
CA VAL A 57 10.46 12.05 1.04
C VAL A 57 9.43 11.84 2.14
N LYS A 58 8.15 11.71 1.75
CA LYS A 58 7.10 11.38 2.71
C LYS A 58 7.19 9.91 3.10
N LEU A 59 6.74 9.60 4.29
CA LEU A 59 6.87 8.29 4.91
C LEU A 59 5.53 7.83 5.46
N GLY A 60 5.23 6.55 5.34
CA GLY A 60 4.00 6.05 5.94
C GLY A 60 3.90 4.54 6.07
N PRO A 61 3.19 4.06 7.10
CA PRO A 61 2.83 2.65 7.16
C PRO A 61 1.71 2.39 6.13
N PHE A 62 1.85 1.33 5.37
CA PHE A 62 0.85 0.89 4.38
C PHE A 62 0.75 -0.63 4.37
N ILE A 63 -0.22 -1.14 5.12
CA ILE A 63 -1.27 -0.49 5.93
C ILE A 63 -1.14 -0.90 7.40
N VAL A 64 -1.59 -0.06 8.34
CA VAL A 64 -1.85 -0.48 9.73
C VAL A 64 -3.27 -1.03 9.87
N THR A 65 -3.50 -1.87 10.88
CA THR A 65 -4.82 -2.47 11.13
C THR A 65 -5.35 -2.18 12.53
N PRO A 66 -6.61 -1.71 12.63
CA PRO A 66 -7.23 -1.44 13.93
C PRO A 66 -7.63 -2.71 14.68
N GLN A 67 -7.46 -3.88 14.07
CA GLN A 67 -7.77 -5.16 14.70
C GLN A 67 -6.67 -5.65 15.65
N VAL A 68 -5.44 -5.16 15.47
CA VAL A 68 -4.27 -5.56 16.27
C VAL A 68 -3.90 -4.50 17.29
N ALA A 69 -4.08 -3.23 16.94
CA ALA A 69 -3.85 -2.12 17.86
C ALA A 69 -4.99 -1.10 17.76
N ASN A 70 -5.36 -0.49 18.88
CA ASN A 70 -6.42 0.51 18.91
C ASN A 70 -6.10 1.67 17.96
N PRO A 71 -7.09 2.22 17.22
CA PRO A 71 -6.89 3.35 16.30
C PRO A 71 -6.22 4.55 16.94
N VAL A 72 -6.49 4.83 18.20
CA VAL A 72 -5.83 5.91 18.97
C VAL A 72 -4.32 5.70 19.05
N TYR A 73 -3.89 4.45 19.24
CA TYR A 73 -2.46 4.13 19.29
C TYR A 73 -1.77 4.35 17.95
N HIS A 74 -2.45 4.00 16.85
CA HIS A 74 -1.96 4.31 15.50
C HIS A 74 -1.89 5.82 15.27
N ALA A 75 -2.92 6.57 15.67
CA ALA A 75 -2.95 8.03 15.57
C ALA A 75 -1.83 8.69 16.39
N ALA A 76 -1.53 8.20 17.60
CA ALA A 76 -0.45 8.70 18.44
C ALA A 76 0.93 8.48 17.81
N ASN A 77 1.21 7.27 17.29
CA ASN A 77 2.45 7.00 16.56
C ASN A 77 2.59 7.90 15.33
N LEU A 78 1.50 8.06 14.57
CA LEU A 78 1.47 8.87 13.37
C LEU A 78 1.76 10.35 13.69
N ALA A 79 1.14 10.89 14.74
CA ALA A 79 1.35 12.27 15.19
C ALA A 79 2.79 12.52 15.67
N ALA A 80 3.34 11.61 16.47
CA ALA A 80 4.71 11.71 16.96
C ALA A 80 5.74 11.65 15.81
N LEU A 81 5.51 10.78 14.83
CA LEU A 81 6.37 10.69 13.65
C LEU A 81 6.18 11.86 12.68
N ASP A 82 4.99 12.44 12.59
CA ASP A 82 4.77 13.66 11.80
C ASP A 82 5.56 14.83 12.37
N GLU A 83 5.57 14.99 13.70
CA GLU A 83 6.42 15.96 14.40
C GLU A 83 7.91 15.70 14.11
N LEU A 84 8.39 14.46 14.35
CA LEU A 84 9.79 14.09 14.13
C LEU A 84 10.24 14.30 12.67
N SER A 85 9.36 14.04 11.72
CA SER A 85 9.65 14.16 10.28
C SER A 85 9.42 15.56 9.70
N ASN A 86 9.00 16.54 10.51
CA ASN A 86 8.60 17.88 10.06
C ASN A 86 7.44 17.83 9.03
N GLY A 87 6.38 17.10 9.36
CA GLY A 87 5.14 17.09 8.60
C GLY A 87 5.18 16.23 7.32
N ARG A 88 5.92 15.12 7.32
CA ARG A 88 6.07 14.25 6.14
C ARG A 88 5.29 12.93 6.23
N MET A 89 4.46 12.73 7.26
CA MET A 89 3.75 11.47 7.39
C MET A 89 2.51 11.39 6.49
N VAL A 90 2.26 10.19 6.01
CA VAL A 90 1.04 9.69 5.37
C VAL A 90 0.69 8.34 6.00
N CYS A 91 -0.54 7.86 5.86
CA CYS A 91 -0.93 6.59 6.47
C CYS A 91 -1.87 5.79 5.58
N GLY A 92 -1.69 4.49 5.55
CA GLY A 92 -2.67 3.52 5.07
C GLY A 92 -3.33 2.81 6.24
N LEU A 93 -4.64 2.72 6.26
CA LEU A 93 -5.46 2.00 7.22
C LEU A 93 -6.24 0.90 6.50
N GLY A 94 -6.22 -0.32 7.00
CA GLY A 94 -6.90 -1.43 6.36
C GLY A 94 -7.24 -2.58 7.31
N ARG A 95 -7.81 -3.66 6.75
CA ARG A 95 -8.21 -4.81 7.58
C ARG A 95 -7.04 -5.69 8.05
N GLY A 96 -5.88 -5.55 7.43
CA GLY A 96 -4.75 -6.46 7.66
C GLY A 96 -4.93 -7.82 6.97
N GLY A 97 -3.81 -8.46 6.64
CA GLY A 97 -3.78 -9.75 5.94
C GLY A 97 -3.59 -10.97 6.85
N PHE A 98 -2.84 -10.83 7.93
CA PHE A 98 -2.34 -11.95 8.74
C PHE A 98 -3.02 -12.11 10.11
N ASN A 99 -4.13 -11.42 10.34
CA ASN A 99 -4.85 -11.42 11.64
C ASN A 99 -5.20 -12.82 12.15
N GLN A 100 -5.53 -13.75 11.25
CA GLN A 100 -5.87 -15.13 11.62
C GLN A 100 -4.69 -15.88 12.26
N MET A 101 -3.45 -15.58 11.85
CA MET A 101 -2.25 -16.17 12.42
C MET A 101 -2.05 -15.73 13.89
N LEU A 102 -2.61 -14.60 14.28
CA LEU A 102 -2.61 -14.08 15.66
C LEU A 102 -3.86 -14.50 16.45
N GLY A 103 -4.73 -15.34 15.89
CA GLY A 103 -6.00 -15.69 16.53
C GLY A 103 -7.02 -14.55 16.58
N VAL A 104 -6.80 -13.48 15.83
CA VAL A 104 -7.74 -12.33 15.77
C VAL A 104 -8.91 -12.69 14.87
N ALA A 105 -10.11 -12.59 15.42
CA ALA A 105 -11.35 -12.86 14.69
C ALA A 105 -11.54 -11.88 13.53
N LYS A 106 -12.16 -12.35 12.45
CA LYS A 106 -12.59 -11.46 11.36
C LYS A 106 -13.59 -10.43 11.87
N ALA A 107 -13.42 -9.17 11.51
CA ALA A 107 -14.35 -8.12 11.88
C ALA A 107 -15.76 -8.43 11.36
N VAL A 108 -16.73 -8.35 12.23
CA VAL A 108 -18.16 -8.31 11.86
C VAL A 108 -18.42 -6.90 11.29
N LYS A 109 -19.11 -6.77 10.14
CA LYS A 109 -19.35 -5.48 9.47
C LYS A 109 -18.03 -4.71 9.16
N PRO A 110 -17.09 -5.29 8.39
CA PRO A 110 -15.73 -4.77 8.25
C PRO A 110 -15.65 -3.35 7.66
N VAL A 111 -16.59 -2.96 6.79
CA VAL A 111 -16.66 -1.59 6.22
C VAL A 111 -16.97 -0.58 7.31
N ARG A 112 -17.94 -0.87 8.18
CA ARG A 112 -18.31 0.01 9.28
C ARG A 112 -17.21 0.10 10.35
N ALA A 113 -16.65 -1.03 10.74
CA ALA A 113 -15.56 -1.06 11.72
C ALA A 113 -14.35 -0.24 11.26
N LEU A 114 -13.97 -0.36 9.97
CA LEU A 114 -12.85 0.40 9.42
C LEU A 114 -13.18 1.90 9.29
N LYS A 115 -14.44 2.25 8.95
CA LYS A 115 -14.90 3.64 8.95
C LYS A 115 -14.81 4.25 10.34
N GLU A 116 -15.26 3.54 11.37
CA GLU A 116 -15.19 4.03 12.76
C GLU A 116 -13.75 4.18 13.23
N ALA A 117 -12.86 3.22 12.91
CA ALA A 117 -11.44 3.34 13.19
C ALA A 117 -10.81 4.59 12.55
N TYR A 118 -11.12 4.84 11.27
CA TYR A 118 -10.69 6.05 10.57
C TYR A 118 -11.20 7.31 11.27
N LEU A 119 -12.50 7.37 11.58
CA LEU A 119 -13.13 8.53 12.22
C LEU A 119 -12.56 8.79 13.62
N LEU A 120 -12.24 7.74 14.38
CA LEU A 120 -11.59 7.89 15.70
C LEU A 120 -10.16 8.41 15.55
N MET A 121 -9.40 7.95 14.56
CA MET A 121 -8.07 8.51 14.28
C MET A 121 -8.15 10.01 13.95
N GLU A 122 -9.05 10.40 13.04
CA GLU A 122 -9.28 11.81 12.69
C GLU A 122 -9.75 12.63 13.90
N HIS A 123 -10.60 12.05 14.75
CA HIS A 123 -11.11 12.69 15.97
C HIS A 123 -9.97 13.10 16.91
N VAL A 124 -9.06 12.18 17.23
CA VAL A 124 -7.95 12.45 18.15
C VAL A 124 -6.85 13.30 17.51
N LEU A 125 -6.59 13.12 16.21
CA LEU A 125 -5.64 13.96 15.46
C LEU A 125 -6.13 15.41 15.32
N ALA A 126 -7.44 15.63 15.26
CA ALA A 126 -8.05 16.97 15.25
C ALA A 126 -8.23 17.56 16.65
N ALA A 127 -7.73 16.90 17.70
CA ALA A 127 -7.86 17.29 19.09
C ALA A 127 -9.31 17.62 19.53
N LYS A 128 -10.27 16.87 19.02
CA LYS A 128 -11.69 17.02 19.40
C LYS A 128 -11.90 16.64 20.86
N THR A 129 -12.79 17.31 21.54
CA THR A 129 -13.03 17.18 22.99
C THR A 129 -14.35 16.52 23.34
N GLU A 130 -15.23 16.29 22.36
CA GLU A 130 -16.46 15.51 22.55
C GLU A 130 -16.14 14.01 22.65
N PRO A 131 -16.96 13.18 23.35
CA PRO A 131 -16.79 11.75 23.34
C PRO A 131 -17.01 11.17 21.94
N PHE A 132 -16.32 10.10 21.60
CA PHE A 132 -16.56 9.30 20.41
C PHE A 132 -17.33 8.03 20.77
N ASP A 133 -18.54 7.90 20.30
CA ASP A 133 -19.46 6.80 20.63
C ASP A 133 -19.75 5.97 19.36
N GLY A 134 -18.83 5.08 19.00
CA GLY A 134 -18.98 4.14 17.90
C GLY A 134 -19.48 2.75 18.36
N GLU A 135 -19.90 1.93 17.42
CA GLU A 135 -20.27 0.52 17.68
C GLU A 135 -19.03 -0.33 18.01
N PHE A 136 -17.89 -0.06 17.39
CA PHE A 136 -16.66 -0.84 17.50
C PHE A 136 -15.59 -0.15 18.33
N PHE A 137 -15.59 1.17 18.35
CA PHE A 137 -14.59 1.96 19.06
C PHE A 137 -15.27 3.10 19.82
N GLN A 138 -14.81 3.32 21.04
CA GLN A 138 -15.32 4.40 21.90
C GLN A 138 -14.16 5.15 22.53
N ALA A 139 -14.38 6.45 22.80
CA ALA A 139 -13.44 7.28 23.52
C ALA A 139 -14.20 8.31 24.39
N THR A 140 -13.71 8.53 25.61
CA THR A 140 -14.26 9.56 26.49
C THR A 140 -13.82 10.97 26.04
N ALA A 141 -14.51 11.99 26.52
CA ALA A 141 -14.17 13.40 26.29
C ALA A 141 -12.77 13.79 26.83
N ASP A 142 -12.23 13.01 27.77
CA ASP A 142 -10.92 13.27 28.37
C ASP A 142 -9.76 12.74 27.49
N LEU A 143 -10.07 11.96 26.43
CA LEU A 143 -9.05 11.43 25.55
C LEU A 143 -8.45 12.55 24.70
N LYS A 144 -7.22 12.91 25.01
CA LYS A 144 -6.43 13.88 24.23
C LYS A 144 -4.95 13.57 24.31
N PHE A 145 -4.23 13.86 23.25
CA PHE A 145 -2.78 13.76 23.29
C PHE A 145 -2.19 14.82 24.25
N GLN A 146 -1.12 14.45 24.98
CA GLN A 146 -0.37 15.34 25.86
C GLN A 146 0.74 16.10 25.11
N PHE A 147 0.66 16.16 23.80
CA PHE A 147 1.55 16.84 22.88
C PHE A 147 0.73 17.53 21.78
N PRO A 148 1.28 18.51 21.06
CA PRO A 148 0.53 19.27 20.05
C PRO A 148 -0.06 18.36 18.98
N ALA A 149 -1.31 18.63 18.60
CA ALA A 149 -1.92 17.97 17.46
C ALA A 149 -1.16 18.36 16.18
N PRO A 150 -0.86 17.40 15.30
CA PRO A 150 -0.18 17.69 14.06
C PRO A 150 -1.11 18.41 13.08
N ARG A 151 -0.55 18.83 11.95
CA ARG A 151 -1.35 19.17 10.78
C ARG A 151 -2.27 18.01 10.39
N ARG A 152 -3.23 18.24 9.51
CA ARG A 152 -4.01 17.13 8.94
C ARG A 152 -3.11 16.17 8.16
N ILE A 153 -3.02 14.94 8.63
CA ILE A 153 -2.22 13.87 8.00
C ILE A 153 -3.12 13.09 7.03
N PRO A 154 -2.70 12.90 5.76
CA PRO A 154 -3.49 12.09 4.83
C PRO A 154 -3.56 10.63 5.27
N ILE A 155 -4.80 10.10 5.39
CA ILE A 155 -5.04 8.68 5.69
C ILE A 155 -5.82 8.08 4.53
N PHE A 156 -5.28 6.99 3.96
CA PHE A 156 -5.84 6.22 2.86
C PHE A 156 -6.38 4.88 3.34
N ILE A 157 -7.40 4.37 2.69
CA ILE A 157 -7.95 3.05 3.01
C ILE A 157 -7.38 2.00 2.06
N GLY A 158 -6.69 1.01 2.63
CA GLY A 158 -6.21 -0.16 1.87
C GLY A 158 -7.37 -1.10 1.54
N THR A 159 -7.67 -1.29 0.24
CA THR A 159 -8.81 -2.13 -0.18
C THR A 159 -8.75 -2.58 -1.62
N TRP A 160 -9.38 -3.74 -1.86
CA TRP A 160 -9.76 -4.25 -3.18
C TRP A 160 -11.29 -4.29 -3.37
N GLY A 161 -12.06 -3.99 -2.32
CA GLY A 161 -13.51 -4.11 -2.32
C GLY A 161 -14.23 -2.82 -2.74
N PRO A 162 -15.21 -2.89 -3.68
CA PRO A 162 -15.92 -1.69 -4.16
C PRO A 162 -16.69 -0.96 -3.05
N GLN A 163 -17.35 -1.68 -2.13
CA GLN A 163 -18.04 -1.05 -0.99
C GLN A 163 -17.09 -0.27 -0.07
N MET A 164 -15.90 -0.83 0.17
CA MET A 164 -14.88 -0.17 0.98
C MET A 164 -14.30 1.05 0.25
N ALA A 165 -14.11 0.96 -1.08
CA ALA A 165 -13.67 2.09 -1.91
C ALA A 165 -14.69 3.24 -1.86
N ARG A 166 -15.99 2.94 -1.98
CA ARG A 166 -17.07 3.94 -1.85
C ARG A 166 -17.06 4.60 -0.46
N MET A 167 -16.98 3.81 0.61
CA MET A 167 -16.87 4.33 1.97
C MET A 167 -15.65 5.26 2.11
N ALA A 168 -14.49 4.84 1.62
CA ALA A 168 -13.25 5.61 1.69
C ALA A 168 -13.36 6.96 0.94
N GLY A 169 -13.98 6.97 -0.24
CA GLY A 169 -14.28 8.20 -0.98
C GLY A 169 -15.05 9.20 -0.15
N GLY A 170 -16.03 8.72 0.63
CA GLY A 170 -16.86 9.57 1.48
C GLY A 170 -16.14 10.20 2.68
N VAL A 171 -15.05 9.60 3.19
CA VAL A 171 -14.43 10.06 4.45
C VAL A 171 -12.92 10.27 4.39
N ALA A 172 -12.17 9.40 3.69
CA ALA A 172 -10.71 9.34 3.73
C ALA A 172 -10.03 10.22 2.66
N SER A 173 -8.70 10.23 2.63
CA SER A 173 -7.91 10.90 1.59
C SER A 173 -7.95 10.15 0.26
N GLY A 174 -8.47 8.93 0.25
CA GLY A 174 -8.62 8.07 -0.91
C GLY A 174 -8.39 6.60 -0.56
N ILE A 175 -8.02 5.82 -1.56
CA ILE A 175 -7.71 4.40 -1.39
C ILE A 175 -6.30 4.05 -1.82
N LYS A 176 -5.76 2.96 -1.24
CA LYS A 176 -4.60 2.23 -1.78
C LYS A 176 -5.06 0.83 -2.21
N ALA A 177 -4.78 0.51 -3.47
CA ALA A 177 -5.09 -0.76 -4.08
C ALA A 177 -3.79 -1.46 -4.51
N ASP A 178 -3.29 -2.36 -3.67
CA ASP A 178 -2.06 -3.12 -3.95
C ASP A 178 -2.32 -4.33 -4.85
N CYS A 179 -1.27 -4.84 -5.45
CA CYS A 179 -1.32 -6.02 -6.33
C CYS A 179 -2.30 -5.86 -7.51
N ILE A 180 -2.43 -4.68 -8.08
CA ILE A 180 -3.21 -4.42 -9.29
C ILE A 180 -2.28 -3.86 -10.35
N GLY A 181 -2.03 -4.63 -11.41
CA GLY A 181 -1.22 -4.24 -12.56
C GLY A 181 -2.04 -3.91 -13.81
N SER A 182 -3.39 -4.03 -13.77
CA SER A 182 -4.25 -3.81 -14.92
C SER A 182 -5.32 -2.75 -14.68
N GLY A 183 -5.67 -1.98 -15.74
CA GLY A 183 -6.57 -0.83 -15.64
C GLY A 183 -8.06 -1.16 -15.42
N ALA A 184 -8.55 -2.34 -15.85
CA ALA A 184 -9.99 -2.62 -15.82
C ALA A 184 -10.57 -2.65 -14.40
N TYR A 185 -9.94 -3.40 -13.49
CA TYR A 185 -10.39 -3.46 -12.10
C TYR A 185 -10.13 -2.15 -11.36
N LEU A 186 -9.05 -1.48 -11.71
CA LEU A 186 -8.69 -0.19 -11.16
C LEU A 186 -9.77 0.87 -11.42
N SER A 187 -10.26 0.95 -12.65
CA SER A 187 -11.35 1.86 -13.03
C SER A 187 -12.63 1.61 -12.23
N LYS A 188 -12.96 0.33 -11.95
CA LYS A 188 -14.10 -0.04 -11.10
C LYS A 188 -13.95 0.52 -9.69
N LEU A 189 -12.77 0.33 -9.07
CA LEU A 189 -12.51 0.85 -7.72
C LEU A 189 -12.51 2.37 -7.67
N ARG A 190 -11.94 3.01 -8.69
CA ARG A 190 -11.93 4.48 -8.82
C ARG A 190 -13.35 5.04 -8.90
N ASN A 191 -14.21 4.47 -9.73
CA ASN A 191 -15.58 4.92 -9.89
C ASN A 191 -16.36 4.82 -8.58
N GLU A 192 -16.20 3.74 -7.82
CA GLU A 192 -16.84 3.59 -6.52
C GLU A 192 -16.30 4.62 -5.50
N MET A 193 -15.00 4.87 -5.47
CA MET A 193 -14.40 5.89 -4.61
C MET A 193 -14.95 7.29 -4.94
N LEU A 194 -15.01 7.65 -6.23
CA LEU A 194 -15.54 8.95 -6.66
C LEU A 194 -17.03 9.09 -6.35
N ALA A 195 -17.82 8.02 -6.55
CA ALA A 195 -19.24 8.00 -6.19
C ALA A 195 -19.43 8.25 -4.68
N GLY A 196 -18.62 7.61 -3.84
CA GLY A 196 -18.65 7.85 -2.39
C GLY A 196 -18.29 9.28 -1.99
N ALA A 197 -17.35 9.92 -2.69
CA ALA A 197 -17.02 11.33 -2.48
C ALA A 197 -18.20 12.25 -2.83
N ILE A 198 -18.83 12.03 -3.99
CA ILE A 198 -19.99 12.81 -4.45
C ILE A 198 -21.16 12.65 -3.48
N GLU A 199 -21.49 11.42 -3.07
CA GLU A 199 -22.57 11.15 -2.10
C GLU A 199 -22.35 11.84 -0.75
N ALA A 200 -21.10 12.00 -0.34
CA ALA A 200 -20.74 12.72 0.89
C ALA A 200 -20.62 14.24 0.70
N GLY A 201 -20.93 14.78 -0.47
CA GLY A 201 -20.82 16.21 -0.78
C GLY A 201 -19.37 16.71 -0.84
N ARG A 202 -18.40 15.81 -1.09
CA ARG A 202 -16.97 16.15 -1.21
C ARG A 202 -16.62 16.40 -2.69
N ASP A 203 -15.63 17.26 -2.89
CA ASP A 203 -15.02 17.39 -4.22
C ASP A 203 -14.33 16.06 -4.61
N PRO A 204 -14.74 15.42 -5.72
CA PRO A 204 -14.11 14.18 -6.20
C PRO A 204 -12.62 14.33 -6.48
N SER A 205 -12.13 15.53 -6.79
CA SER A 205 -10.70 15.78 -7.00
C SER A 205 -9.86 15.71 -5.71
N SER A 206 -10.53 15.80 -4.55
CA SER A 206 -9.89 15.73 -3.23
C SER A 206 -9.50 14.33 -2.80
N VAL A 207 -10.02 13.29 -3.46
CA VAL A 207 -9.70 11.89 -3.15
C VAL A 207 -8.75 11.30 -4.19
N LYS A 208 -7.77 10.53 -3.72
CA LYS A 208 -6.69 10.00 -4.56
C LYS A 208 -6.69 8.48 -4.60
N LEU A 209 -6.34 7.94 -5.76
CA LEU A 209 -6.14 6.51 -5.97
C LEU A 209 -4.64 6.20 -6.01
N ILE A 210 -4.15 5.52 -4.98
CA ILE A 210 -2.81 4.95 -4.95
C ILE A 210 -2.89 3.52 -5.46
N VAL A 211 -2.07 3.18 -6.45
CA VAL A 211 -1.98 1.83 -7.00
C VAL A 211 -0.60 1.25 -6.71
N GLY A 212 -0.57 0.08 -6.09
CA GLY A 212 0.66 -0.60 -5.67
C GLY A 212 0.82 -1.98 -6.30
N PRO A 213 1.12 -2.10 -7.60
CA PRO A 213 1.42 -3.39 -8.20
C PRO A 213 2.65 -4.02 -7.54
N LEU A 214 2.71 -5.34 -7.51
CA LEU A 214 3.99 -6.00 -7.33
C LEU A 214 4.94 -5.55 -8.43
N SER A 215 6.23 -5.46 -8.17
CA SER A 215 7.16 -4.96 -9.17
C SER A 215 8.38 -5.86 -9.29
N SER A 216 8.83 -6.04 -10.52
CA SER A 216 10.11 -6.68 -10.80
C SER A 216 10.76 -6.01 -12.02
N ILE A 217 11.73 -5.16 -11.77
CA ILE A 217 12.42 -4.36 -12.78
C ILE A 217 13.87 -4.84 -12.90
N ALA A 218 14.31 -5.12 -14.12
CA ALA A 218 15.67 -5.56 -14.41
C ALA A 218 16.17 -4.99 -15.74
N ASP A 219 17.45 -5.22 -16.04
CA ASP A 219 18.04 -4.85 -17.33
C ASP A 219 17.48 -5.70 -18.48
N ASP A 220 16.97 -6.89 -18.17
CA ASP A 220 16.32 -7.79 -19.13
C ASP A 220 14.97 -8.29 -18.61
N ARG A 221 14.04 -8.54 -19.55
CA ARG A 221 12.68 -8.97 -19.26
C ARG A 221 12.62 -10.36 -18.64
N ALA A 222 13.47 -11.28 -19.08
CA ALA A 222 13.41 -12.68 -18.64
C ALA A 222 13.77 -12.80 -17.16
N GLY A 223 14.82 -12.09 -16.71
CA GLY A 223 15.20 -12.04 -15.30
C GLY A 223 14.14 -11.38 -14.42
N ALA A 224 13.52 -10.30 -14.92
CA ALA A 224 12.41 -9.65 -14.23
C ALA A 224 11.20 -10.60 -14.07
N GLU A 225 10.80 -11.29 -15.13
CA GLU A 225 9.67 -12.22 -15.11
C GLU A 225 9.95 -13.45 -14.24
N ASP A 226 11.16 -14.01 -14.29
CA ASP A 226 11.53 -15.15 -13.43
C ASP A 226 11.43 -14.80 -11.93
N CYS A 227 11.92 -13.63 -11.56
CA CYS A 227 11.83 -13.13 -10.19
C CYS A 227 10.37 -13.01 -9.71
N ILE A 228 9.50 -12.34 -10.49
CA ILE A 228 8.12 -12.09 -10.08
C ILE A 228 7.25 -13.34 -10.05
N ARG A 229 7.54 -14.33 -10.87
CA ARG A 229 6.81 -15.61 -10.86
C ARG A 229 6.92 -16.30 -9.50
N GLY A 230 8.09 -16.25 -8.86
CA GLY A 230 8.26 -16.79 -7.51
C GLY A 230 7.35 -16.12 -6.49
N MET A 231 7.27 -14.79 -6.52
CA MET A 231 6.37 -14.03 -5.64
C MET A 231 4.90 -14.32 -5.94
N LEU A 232 4.52 -14.38 -7.21
CA LEU A 232 3.14 -14.68 -7.61
C LEU A 232 2.73 -16.10 -7.20
N ALA A 233 3.61 -17.09 -7.33
CA ALA A 233 3.32 -18.45 -6.86
C ALA A 233 2.98 -18.49 -5.37
N LEU A 234 3.63 -17.65 -4.56
CA LEU A 234 3.36 -17.53 -3.12
C LEU A 234 2.04 -16.85 -2.82
N ILE A 235 1.73 -15.70 -3.48
CA ILE A 235 0.70 -14.80 -2.98
C ILE A 235 -0.65 -14.89 -3.71
N GLN A 236 -0.73 -15.47 -4.91
CA GLN A 236 -1.98 -15.53 -5.68
C GLN A 236 -3.17 -16.09 -4.91
N PRO A 237 -3.06 -17.11 -4.03
CA PRO A 237 -4.21 -17.60 -3.25
C PRO A 237 -4.86 -16.53 -2.37
N PHE A 238 -4.12 -15.50 -2.01
CA PHE A 238 -4.58 -14.42 -1.11
C PHE A 238 -5.10 -13.20 -1.87
N LEU A 239 -5.06 -13.20 -3.21
CA LEU A 239 -5.47 -12.07 -4.04
C LEU A 239 -6.94 -12.12 -4.52
N ALA A 240 -7.76 -13.04 -3.99
CA ALA A 240 -9.19 -13.02 -4.29
C ALA A 240 -9.84 -11.71 -3.74
N PRO A 241 -10.76 -11.07 -4.46
CA PRO A 241 -11.42 -11.55 -5.70
C PRO A 241 -10.67 -11.23 -7.01
N MET A 242 -9.51 -10.57 -6.97
CA MET A 242 -8.80 -10.10 -8.18
C MET A 242 -8.33 -11.25 -9.09
N THR A 243 -7.98 -12.40 -8.53
CA THR A 243 -7.64 -13.59 -9.32
C THR A 243 -8.82 -14.10 -10.13
N THR A 244 -10.02 -14.06 -9.55
CA THR A 244 -11.28 -14.40 -10.23
C THR A 244 -11.62 -13.39 -11.32
N GLU A 245 -11.53 -12.09 -11.02
CA GLU A 245 -11.76 -11.01 -11.99
C GLU A 245 -10.76 -11.07 -13.16
N ALA A 246 -9.52 -11.47 -12.89
CA ALA A 246 -8.51 -11.71 -13.92
C ALA A 246 -8.75 -13.02 -14.69
N GLY A 247 -9.73 -13.83 -14.31
CA GLY A 247 -10.05 -15.12 -14.95
C GLY A 247 -8.90 -16.13 -14.86
N LEU A 248 -8.22 -16.17 -13.72
CA LEU A 248 -7.20 -17.18 -13.44
C LEU A 248 -7.85 -18.46 -12.94
N ASP A 249 -7.26 -19.59 -13.32
CA ASP A 249 -7.71 -20.90 -12.88
C ASP A 249 -7.32 -21.15 -11.42
N PRO A 250 -8.30 -21.38 -10.52
CA PRO A 250 -8.02 -21.66 -9.11
C PRO A 250 -7.15 -22.92 -8.89
N GLU A 251 -7.29 -23.94 -9.73
CA GLU A 251 -6.49 -25.17 -9.61
C GLU A 251 -5.02 -24.92 -9.96
N ALA A 252 -4.76 -24.10 -10.97
CA ALA A 252 -3.41 -23.69 -11.33
C ALA A 252 -2.76 -22.83 -10.24
N ILE A 253 -3.53 -21.92 -9.63
CA ILE A 253 -3.07 -21.11 -8.48
C ILE A 253 -2.66 -22.00 -7.32
N ASP A 254 -3.52 -22.94 -6.94
CA ASP A 254 -3.27 -23.88 -5.86
C ASP A 254 -2.07 -24.79 -6.14
N ALA A 255 -1.92 -25.24 -7.38
CA ALA A 255 -0.78 -26.08 -7.79
C ALA A 255 0.54 -25.30 -7.70
N ALA A 256 0.57 -24.04 -8.14
CA ALA A 256 1.73 -23.16 -8.04
C ALA A 256 2.12 -22.93 -6.57
N TYR A 257 1.12 -22.63 -5.71
CA TYR A 257 1.34 -22.42 -4.29
C TYR A 257 1.88 -23.67 -3.59
N ARG A 258 1.28 -24.84 -3.83
CA ARG A 258 1.78 -26.11 -3.27
C ARG A 258 3.21 -26.41 -3.69
N ALA A 259 3.56 -26.19 -4.95
CA ALA A 259 4.93 -26.35 -5.44
C ALA A 259 5.89 -25.38 -4.73
N TYR A 260 5.48 -24.12 -4.53
CA TYR A 260 6.27 -23.14 -3.80
C TYR A 260 6.53 -23.56 -2.35
N VAL A 261 5.49 -23.94 -1.62
CA VAL A 261 5.58 -24.33 -0.19
C VAL A 261 6.40 -25.62 -0.01
N SER A 262 6.36 -26.54 -0.99
CA SER A 262 7.20 -27.75 -0.96
C SER A 262 8.67 -27.52 -1.34
N GLY A 263 9.04 -26.28 -1.73
CA GLY A 263 10.40 -25.91 -2.13
C GLY A 263 10.72 -26.18 -3.62
N ASP A 264 9.76 -26.70 -4.41
CA ASP A 264 9.91 -26.86 -5.86
C ASP A 264 9.68 -25.55 -6.60
N LEU A 265 10.63 -24.62 -6.46
CA LEU A 265 10.52 -23.29 -7.02
C LEU A 265 10.51 -23.28 -8.55
N VAL A 266 11.15 -24.23 -9.20
CA VAL A 266 11.16 -24.35 -10.67
C VAL A 266 9.75 -24.64 -11.16
N ARG A 267 9.10 -25.63 -10.60
CA ARG A 267 7.71 -25.97 -10.91
C ARG A 267 6.74 -24.87 -10.53
N ALA A 268 6.92 -24.28 -9.34
CA ALA A 268 6.08 -23.17 -8.89
C ALA A 268 6.05 -22.01 -9.90
N LYS A 269 7.22 -21.55 -10.34
CA LYS A 269 7.36 -20.48 -11.33
C LYS A 269 6.75 -20.86 -12.69
N ALA A 270 6.97 -22.10 -13.14
CA ALA A 270 6.45 -22.59 -14.42
C ALA A 270 4.90 -22.62 -14.46
N LEU A 271 4.25 -22.84 -13.33
CA LEU A 271 2.79 -22.86 -13.22
C LEU A 271 2.14 -21.46 -13.18
N VAL A 272 2.92 -20.38 -12.96
CA VAL A 272 2.37 -19.01 -12.99
C VAL A 272 2.17 -18.55 -14.43
N PRO A 273 0.92 -18.29 -14.87
CA PRO A 273 0.65 -17.90 -16.24
C PRO A 273 1.07 -16.45 -16.52
N GLN A 274 1.42 -16.13 -17.77
CA GLN A 274 1.76 -14.77 -18.20
C GLN A 274 0.65 -13.76 -17.90
N LYS A 275 -0.61 -14.21 -17.94
CA LYS A 275 -1.78 -13.39 -17.60
C LYS A 275 -1.73 -12.89 -16.15
N ALA A 276 -1.21 -13.68 -15.20
CA ALA A 276 -1.06 -13.26 -13.82
C ALA A 276 0.00 -12.15 -13.67
N ILE A 277 1.11 -12.23 -14.39
CA ILE A 277 2.12 -11.17 -14.41
C ILE A 277 1.47 -9.85 -14.84
N ARG A 278 0.77 -9.86 -15.96
CA ARG A 278 0.10 -8.64 -16.47
C ARG A 278 -0.99 -8.11 -15.54
N ALA A 279 -1.71 -8.99 -14.86
CA ALA A 279 -2.83 -8.59 -14.00
C ALA A 279 -2.39 -7.92 -12.69
N PHE A 280 -1.22 -8.28 -12.15
CA PHE A 280 -0.87 -7.93 -10.76
C PHE A 280 0.44 -7.16 -10.61
N THR A 281 1.21 -6.99 -11.70
CA THR A 281 2.59 -6.52 -11.56
C THR A 281 2.99 -5.43 -12.56
N LEU A 282 4.03 -4.69 -12.18
CA LEU A 282 4.88 -3.92 -13.10
C LEU A 282 6.18 -4.72 -13.31
N THR A 283 6.35 -5.31 -14.49
CA THR A 283 7.45 -6.26 -14.72
C THR A 283 8.11 -6.06 -16.07
N GLY A 284 9.43 -6.06 -16.09
CA GLY A 284 10.25 -6.00 -17.28
C GLY A 284 11.42 -5.04 -17.20
N THR A 285 11.84 -4.55 -18.38
CA THR A 285 12.82 -3.47 -18.49
C THR A 285 12.21 -2.11 -18.12
N PRO A 286 13.00 -1.05 -17.89
CA PRO A 286 12.47 0.28 -17.64
C PRO A 286 11.47 0.76 -18.71
N ARG A 287 11.67 0.42 -19.98
CA ARG A 287 10.75 0.75 -21.05
C ARG A 287 9.41 0.04 -20.90
N ASP A 288 9.43 -1.26 -20.60
CA ASP A 288 8.20 -2.04 -20.36
C ASP A 288 7.40 -1.47 -19.19
N VAL A 289 8.11 -1.04 -18.15
CA VAL A 289 7.50 -0.49 -16.93
C VAL A 289 6.91 0.91 -17.19
N ILE A 290 7.55 1.74 -18.00
CA ILE A 290 6.98 3.04 -18.41
C ILE A 290 5.64 2.84 -19.10
N GLU A 291 5.56 1.95 -20.10
CA GLU A 291 4.32 1.64 -20.82
C GLU A 291 3.21 1.17 -19.86
N GLN A 292 3.54 0.27 -18.92
CA GLN A 292 2.59 -0.23 -17.91
C GLN A 292 2.14 0.87 -16.93
N VAL A 293 3.02 1.75 -16.50
CA VAL A 293 2.67 2.88 -15.63
C VAL A 293 1.77 3.88 -16.37
N GLU A 294 2.01 4.15 -17.65
CA GLU A 294 1.13 4.99 -18.48
C GLU A 294 -0.28 4.41 -18.56
N GLU A 295 -0.42 3.08 -18.70
CA GLU A 295 -1.72 2.39 -18.67
C GLU A 295 -2.44 2.58 -17.32
N LEU A 296 -1.73 2.50 -16.19
CA LEU A 296 -2.31 2.72 -14.87
C LEU A 296 -2.75 4.19 -14.67
N ILE A 297 -1.95 5.14 -15.14
CA ILE A 297 -2.29 6.57 -15.11
C ILE A 297 -3.53 6.84 -15.98
N ALA A 298 -3.59 6.27 -17.18
CA ALA A 298 -4.75 6.39 -18.07
C ALA A 298 -6.02 5.76 -17.44
N ALA A 299 -5.87 4.70 -16.65
CA ALA A 299 -6.95 4.10 -15.88
C ALA A 299 -7.35 4.90 -14.62
N GLY A 300 -6.64 5.98 -14.32
CA GLY A 300 -6.97 6.94 -13.27
C GLY A 300 -6.16 6.81 -11.98
N ALA A 301 -4.99 6.18 -12.00
CA ALA A 301 -4.06 6.23 -10.88
C ALA A 301 -3.52 7.65 -10.66
N ASP A 302 -3.69 8.19 -9.46
CA ASP A 302 -3.10 9.47 -9.05
C ASP A 302 -1.67 9.28 -8.53
N HIS A 303 -1.37 8.08 -8.03
CA HIS A 303 -0.09 7.72 -7.44
C HIS A 303 0.22 6.25 -7.74
N VAL A 304 1.46 5.95 -8.15
CA VAL A 304 1.92 4.58 -8.41
C VAL A 304 3.02 4.22 -7.42
N SER A 305 2.81 3.10 -6.72
CA SER A 305 3.74 2.57 -5.72
C SER A 305 4.42 1.30 -6.26
N PHE A 306 5.73 1.32 -6.40
CA PHE A 306 6.49 0.14 -6.80
C PHE A 306 6.59 -0.84 -5.63
N GLY A 307 5.90 -1.98 -5.75
CA GLY A 307 5.83 -3.02 -4.73
C GLY A 307 7.06 -3.94 -4.72
N THR A 308 7.14 -4.79 -3.70
CA THR A 308 8.14 -5.85 -3.63
C THR A 308 7.83 -7.02 -4.56
N PRO A 309 8.86 -7.77 -5.03
CA PRO A 309 10.27 -7.76 -4.62
C PRO A 309 11.12 -6.61 -5.21
N THR A 310 10.58 -5.77 -6.06
CA THR A 310 11.18 -4.67 -6.82
C THR A 310 12.04 -5.16 -8.01
N GLY A 311 12.72 -6.30 -7.89
CA GLY A 311 13.49 -6.95 -8.93
C GLY A 311 14.39 -8.06 -8.39
N PRO A 312 15.08 -8.79 -9.26
CA PRO A 312 16.05 -9.82 -8.84
C PRO A 312 17.22 -9.23 -8.04
N ASP A 313 17.60 -7.99 -8.32
CA ASP A 313 18.48 -7.15 -7.51
C ASP A 313 17.71 -5.87 -7.14
N PRO A 314 17.21 -5.75 -5.89
CA PRO A 314 16.41 -4.59 -5.48
C PRO A 314 17.14 -3.24 -5.56
N ALA A 315 18.45 -3.20 -5.33
CA ALA A 315 19.23 -1.97 -5.43
C ALA A 315 19.37 -1.53 -6.90
N ARG A 316 19.65 -2.47 -7.81
CA ARG A 316 19.68 -2.23 -9.25
C ARG A 316 18.31 -1.80 -9.76
N ALA A 317 17.24 -2.46 -9.33
CA ALA A 317 15.88 -2.11 -9.72
C ALA A 317 15.51 -0.69 -9.28
N MET A 318 15.81 -0.31 -8.04
CA MET A 318 15.59 1.06 -7.54
C MET A 318 16.40 2.08 -8.35
N HIS A 319 17.63 1.78 -8.72
CA HIS A 319 18.43 2.62 -9.60
C HIS A 319 17.78 2.78 -10.98
N LEU A 320 17.32 1.68 -11.59
CA LEU A 320 16.65 1.73 -12.89
C LEU A 320 15.36 2.56 -12.84
N VAL A 321 14.55 2.37 -11.81
CA VAL A 321 13.34 3.18 -11.62
C VAL A 321 13.71 4.66 -11.45
N GLY A 322 14.63 4.98 -10.56
CA GLY A 322 15.01 6.35 -10.25
C GLY A 322 15.66 7.12 -11.41
N THR A 323 16.43 6.43 -12.26
CA THR A 323 17.20 7.08 -13.34
C THR A 323 16.56 6.98 -14.72
N GLN A 324 15.65 6.02 -14.94
CA GLN A 324 15.06 5.78 -16.27
C GLN A 324 13.54 5.88 -16.29
N VAL A 325 12.84 5.43 -15.22
CA VAL A 325 11.37 5.47 -15.18
C VAL A 325 10.85 6.80 -14.66
N LEU A 326 11.21 7.21 -13.44
CA LEU A 326 10.70 8.45 -12.83
C LEU A 326 10.97 9.71 -13.67
N PRO A 327 12.16 9.89 -14.30
CA PRO A 327 12.41 11.06 -15.14
C PRO A 327 11.50 11.19 -16.36
N HIS A 328 10.99 10.06 -16.88
CA HIS A 328 10.02 10.08 -17.99
C HIS A 328 8.74 10.86 -17.62
N PHE A 329 8.22 10.62 -16.41
CA PHE A 329 6.98 11.24 -15.93
C PHE A 329 7.14 12.64 -15.32
N ARG A 330 8.39 13.14 -15.20
CA ARG A 330 8.72 14.45 -14.63
C ARG A 330 9.14 15.49 -15.66
N ARG A 331 9.34 15.08 -16.90
CA ARG A 331 9.73 15.97 -18.01
C ARG A 331 8.55 16.64 -18.72
N ASN A 332 7.31 16.27 -18.36
CA ASN A 332 6.09 16.78 -19.00
C ASN A 332 5.31 17.72 -18.06
#